data_f77ddc80e75d8a9fd2f62bb6caa2eb31
#
_entry.id   f77ddc80e75d8a9fd2f62bb6caa2eb31
#
_cell.length_a   1.000
_cell.length_b   1.000
_cell.length_c   1.000
_cell.angle_alpha   90.00
_cell.angle_beta   90.00
_cell.angle_gamma   90.00
#
_symmetry.space_group_name_H-M   'P 1'
#
loop_
_entity.id
_entity.type
_entity.pdbx_description
1 polymer ?
#
loop_
_entity_poly.entity_id
_entity_poly.type
_entity_poly.pdbx_seq_one_letter_code
_entity_poly.pdbx_strand_id
1 'polypeptide(L)'
;MLVVDKPKYKMAIYEAKKEVHVQVIGFGKADTVEEYLKDLQETVAKVQKSSYTFVVDGTYQSPAPSKVSADLGQTMMFYTTLGFKDVYIVNPSSKIAYVQIRNALETVDFPGTIVDHVSQLAIR
;
A
#
# COMPACT_ATOMS: atom_id res chain seq x y z
N MET A 1 -16.08 -2.50 2.37
CA MET A 1 -16.28 -2.92 3.78
C MET A 1 -14.94 -3.05 4.48
N LEU A 2 -14.83 -2.48 5.65
CA LEU A 2 -13.61 -2.53 6.45
C LEU A 2 -13.42 -3.96 6.99
N VAL A 3 -12.26 -4.55 6.72
CA VAL A 3 -11.94 -5.93 7.12
C VAL A 3 -10.97 -5.95 8.29
N VAL A 4 -9.99 -5.05 8.28
CA VAL A 4 -9.01 -4.90 9.36
C VAL A 4 -9.00 -3.45 9.78
N ASP A 5 -9.11 -3.19 11.08
CA ASP A 5 -9.13 -1.84 11.64
C ASP A 5 -8.20 -1.79 12.85
N LYS A 6 -6.95 -1.41 12.60
CA LYS A 6 -5.91 -1.32 13.62
C LYS A 6 -5.30 0.08 13.62
N PRO A 7 -4.65 0.50 14.74
CA PRO A 7 -4.12 1.87 14.82
C PRO A 7 -3.07 2.21 13.76
N LYS A 8 -2.29 1.24 13.30
CA LYS A 8 -1.19 1.47 12.36
C LYS A 8 -1.54 1.13 10.92
N TYR A 9 -2.64 0.43 10.68
CA TYR A 9 -3.08 0.13 9.32
C TYR A 9 -4.54 -0.30 9.31
N LYS A 10 -5.18 -0.11 8.17
CA LYS A 10 -6.57 -0.54 7.93
C LYS A 10 -6.64 -1.22 6.56
N MET A 11 -7.49 -2.20 6.43
CA MET A 11 -7.72 -2.90 5.17
C MET A 11 -9.22 -2.98 4.89
N ALA A 12 -9.61 -2.71 3.64
CA ALA A 12 -11.01 -2.71 3.23
C ALA A 12 -11.17 -3.36 1.87
N ILE A 13 -12.31 -4.02 1.69
CA ILE A 13 -12.68 -4.64 0.41
C ILE A 13 -13.93 -3.93 -0.11
N TYR A 14 -13.85 -3.39 -1.32
CA TYR A 14 -14.96 -2.72 -2.01
C TYR A 14 -15.39 -3.57 -3.19
N GLU A 15 -16.31 -4.49 -2.97
CA GLU A 15 -16.74 -5.46 -3.98
C GLU A 15 -17.35 -4.82 -5.23
N ALA A 16 -18.14 -3.76 -5.02
CA ALA A 16 -18.80 -3.07 -6.14
C ALA A 16 -17.80 -2.44 -7.12
N LYS A 17 -16.66 -1.98 -6.61
CA LYS A 17 -15.59 -1.40 -7.41
C LYS A 17 -14.50 -2.40 -7.76
N LYS A 18 -14.53 -3.57 -7.16
CA LYS A 18 -13.48 -4.58 -7.24
C LYS A 18 -12.12 -4.01 -6.86
N GLU A 19 -12.06 -3.45 -5.65
CA GLU A 19 -10.85 -2.85 -5.09
C GLU A 19 -10.59 -3.38 -3.68
N VAL A 20 -9.31 -3.58 -3.38
CA VAL A 20 -8.83 -3.83 -2.03
C VAL A 20 -7.95 -2.65 -1.65
N HIS A 21 -8.28 -1.97 -0.57
CA HIS A 21 -7.54 -0.81 -0.08
C HIS A 21 -6.81 -1.17 1.20
N VAL A 22 -5.53 -0.81 1.26
CA VAL A 22 -4.71 -0.91 2.46
C VAL A 22 -4.24 0.49 2.79
N GLN A 23 -4.58 0.98 3.99
CA GLN A 23 -4.15 2.28 4.47
C GLN A 23 -3.07 2.09 5.53
N VAL A 24 -1.91 2.68 5.30
CA VAL A 24 -0.79 2.65 6.26
C VAL A 24 -0.79 3.98 7.02
N ILE A 25 -0.76 3.90 8.36
CA ILE A 25 -0.82 5.07 9.23
C ILE A 25 0.44 5.10 10.10
N GLY A 26 1.20 6.18 9.98
CA GLY A 26 2.43 6.34 10.74
C GLY A 26 3.53 5.41 10.27
N PHE A 27 4.41 5.02 11.19
CA PHE A 27 5.52 4.12 10.94
C PHE A 27 5.38 2.87 11.80
N GLY A 28 5.51 1.69 11.20
CA GLY A 28 5.39 0.41 11.90
C GLY A 28 6.73 -0.11 12.39
N LYS A 29 6.73 -0.71 13.57
CA LYS A 29 7.88 -1.48 14.08
C LYS A 29 7.87 -2.88 13.47
N ALA A 30 8.93 -3.66 13.68
CA ALA A 30 9.05 -5.01 13.12
C ALA A 30 7.84 -5.90 13.44
N ASP A 31 7.38 -5.88 14.70
CA ASP A 31 6.22 -6.68 15.12
C ASP A 31 4.95 -6.28 14.36
N THR A 32 4.78 -4.98 14.12
CA THR A 32 3.66 -4.46 13.35
C THR A 32 3.72 -4.91 11.90
N VAL A 33 4.92 -4.98 11.33
CA VAL A 33 5.11 -5.44 9.96
C VAL A 33 4.70 -6.91 9.81
N GLU A 34 5.08 -7.76 10.75
CA GLU A 34 4.69 -9.17 10.72
C GLU A 34 3.18 -9.35 10.80
N GLU A 35 2.54 -8.62 11.72
CA GLU A 35 1.09 -8.63 11.86
C GLU A 35 0.40 -8.10 10.60
N TYR A 36 0.94 -7.04 10.03
CA TYR A 36 0.44 -6.45 8.80
C TYR A 36 0.48 -7.46 7.65
N LEU A 37 1.59 -8.14 7.47
CA LEU A 37 1.73 -9.12 6.39
C LEU A 37 0.76 -10.29 6.54
N LYS A 38 0.55 -10.75 7.78
CA LYS A 38 -0.41 -11.81 8.06
C LYS A 38 -1.83 -11.37 7.71
N ASP A 39 -2.23 -10.18 8.19
CA ASP A 39 -3.56 -9.64 7.92
C ASP A 39 -3.76 -9.36 6.43
N LEU A 40 -2.70 -8.89 5.76
CA LEU A 40 -2.74 -8.68 4.31
C LEU A 40 -3.00 -9.97 3.56
N GLN A 41 -2.28 -11.03 3.88
CA GLN A 41 -2.45 -12.32 3.22
C GLN A 41 -3.86 -12.86 3.43
N GLU A 42 -4.40 -12.72 4.64
CA GLU A 42 -5.77 -13.15 4.94
C GLU A 42 -6.81 -12.33 4.17
N THR A 43 -6.57 -11.02 4.05
CA THR A 43 -7.50 -10.12 3.34
C THR A 43 -7.51 -10.41 1.85
N VAL A 44 -6.34 -10.54 1.23
CA VAL A 44 -6.27 -10.77 -0.22
C VAL A 44 -6.79 -12.16 -0.60
N ALA A 45 -6.74 -13.12 0.32
CA ALA A 45 -7.28 -14.44 0.08
C ALA A 45 -8.82 -14.45 -0.04
N LYS A 46 -9.48 -13.37 0.39
CA LYS A 46 -10.95 -13.25 0.36
C LYS A 46 -11.49 -12.81 -1.00
N VAL A 47 -10.63 -12.39 -1.92
CA VAL A 47 -11.04 -11.86 -3.22
C VAL A 47 -10.35 -12.61 -4.35
N GLN A 48 -10.96 -12.53 -5.54
CA GLN A 48 -10.33 -13.04 -6.76
C GLN A 48 -9.38 -11.98 -7.29
N LYS A 49 -8.12 -12.06 -6.91
CA LYS A 49 -7.11 -11.01 -7.13
C LYS A 49 -7.01 -10.57 -8.59
N SER A 50 -7.11 -11.50 -9.52
CA SER A 50 -6.96 -11.19 -10.96
C SER A 50 -8.05 -10.26 -11.50
N SER A 51 -9.17 -10.10 -10.78
CA SER A 51 -10.23 -9.16 -11.18
C SER A 51 -10.28 -7.91 -10.31
N TYR A 52 -9.41 -7.79 -9.31
CA TYR A 52 -9.43 -6.67 -8.36
C TYR A 52 -8.22 -5.78 -8.54
N THR A 53 -8.39 -4.49 -8.20
CA THR A 53 -7.31 -3.52 -8.11
C THR A 53 -6.86 -3.41 -6.66
N PHE A 54 -5.55 -3.38 -6.45
CA PHE A 54 -4.96 -3.22 -5.12
C PHE A 54 -4.49 -1.79 -4.93
N VAL A 55 -4.95 -1.14 -3.87
CA VAL A 55 -4.61 0.26 -3.58
C VAL A 55 -3.89 0.33 -2.24
N VAL A 56 -2.67 0.85 -2.26
CA VAL A 56 -1.90 1.14 -1.05
C VAL A 56 -2.02 2.63 -0.78
N ASP A 57 -2.83 3.00 0.22
CA ASP A 57 -3.03 4.40 0.59
C ASP A 57 -1.99 4.82 1.62
N GLY A 58 -0.99 5.52 1.16
CA GLY A 58 0.09 6.02 2.00
C GLY A 58 -0.11 7.44 2.51
N THR A 59 -1.31 8.01 2.36
CA THR A 59 -1.59 9.41 2.71
C THR A 59 -1.11 9.77 4.12
N TYR A 60 -1.32 8.90 5.09
CA TYR A 60 -0.98 9.15 6.49
C TYR A 60 0.31 8.48 6.93
N GLN A 61 1.11 8.00 5.99
CA GLN A 61 2.37 7.35 6.29
C GLN A 61 3.40 8.37 6.78
N SER A 62 4.07 8.06 7.89
CA SER A 62 5.15 8.88 8.42
C SER A 62 6.48 8.56 7.73
N PRO A 63 7.46 9.48 7.76
CA PRO A 63 8.80 9.18 7.27
C PRO A 63 9.40 7.97 7.99
N ALA A 64 10.10 7.12 7.26
CA ALA A 64 10.79 5.96 7.82
C ALA A 64 12.24 6.32 8.16
N PRO A 65 12.83 5.67 9.18
CA PRO A 65 14.28 5.81 9.40
C PRO A 65 15.06 5.37 8.16
N SER A 66 16.25 5.91 7.97
CA SER A 66 17.07 5.66 6.78
C SER A 66 17.27 4.15 6.51
N LYS A 67 17.46 3.39 7.56
CA LYS A 67 17.65 1.94 7.46
C LYS A 67 16.44 1.23 6.86
N VAL A 68 15.24 1.67 7.24
CA VAL A 68 13.98 1.09 6.75
C VAL A 68 13.62 1.64 5.40
N SER A 69 13.90 2.93 5.13
CA SER A 69 13.59 3.54 3.84
C SER A 69 14.32 2.86 2.68
N ALA A 70 15.48 2.24 2.95
CA ALA A 70 16.19 1.48 1.93
C ALA A 70 15.39 0.27 1.42
N ASP A 71 14.48 -0.25 2.24
CA ASP A 71 13.68 -1.44 1.90
C ASP A 71 12.32 -1.09 1.29
N LEU A 72 11.97 0.19 1.19
CA LEU A 72 10.65 0.59 0.68
C LEU A 72 10.40 0.13 -0.75
N GLY A 73 11.43 0.19 -1.59
CA GLY A 73 11.30 -0.27 -2.98
C GLY A 73 10.93 -1.74 -3.06
N GLN A 74 11.57 -2.56 -2.26
CA GLN A 74 11.28 -4.00 -2.20
C GLN A 74 9.86 -4.26 -1.68
N THR A 75 9.43 -3.50 -0.69
CA THR A 75 8.07 -3.61 -0.15
C THR A 75 7.03 -3.30 -1.22
N MET A 76 7.26 -2.24 -2.01
CA MET A 76 6.33 -1.87 -3.07
C MET A 76 6.32 -2.89 -4.21
N MET A 77 7.49 -3.45 -4.55
CA MET A 77 7.56 -4.54 -5.52
C MET A 77 6.82 -5.78 -5.04
N PHE A 78 6.85 -6.05 -3.73
CA PHE A 78 6.11 -7.17 -3.15
C PHE A 78 4.61 -7.09 -3.48
N TYR A 79 4.03 -5.90 -3.41
CA TYR A 79 2.60 -5.74 -3.71
C TYR A 79 2.26 -6.18 -5.14
N THR A 80 3.18 -6.01 -6.08
CA THR A 80 2.95 -6.39 -7.48
C THR A 80 3.01 -7.91 -7.68
N THR A 81 3.53 -8.65 -6.71
CA THR A 81 3.63 -10.11 -6.78
C THR A 81 2.37 -10.81 -6.25
N LEU A 82 1.42 -10.06 -5.70
CA LEU A 82 0.21 -10.64 -5.10
C LEU A 82 -0.79 -11.16 -6.13
N GLY A 83 -0.66 -10.76 -7.39
CA GLY A 83 -1.52 -11.25 -8.46
C GLY A 83 -2.73 -10.39 -8.78
N PHE A 84 -2.76 -9.15 -8.30
CA PHE A 84 -3.85 -8.22 -8.61
C PHE A 84 -3.79 -7.75 -10.06
N LYS A 85 -4.94 -7.37 -10.61
CA LYS A 85 -5.05 -6.82 -11.95
C LYS A 85 -4.24 -5.54 -12.10
N ASP A 86 -4.36 -4.63 -11.15
CA ASP A 86 -3.63 -3.37 -11.10
C ASP A 86 -3.20 -3.07 -9.67
N VAL A 87 -2.11 -2.32 -9.51
CA VAL A 87 -1.61 -1.87 -8.21
C VAL A 87 -1.44 -0.36 -8.27
N TYR A 88 -2.06 0.35 -7.33
CA TYR A 88 -1.94 1.79 -7.18
C TYR A 88 -1.32 2.13 -5.84
N ILE A 89 -0.43 3.10 -5.82
CA ILE A 89 0.14 3.65 -4.59
C ILE A 89 -0.26 5.11 -4.51
N VAL A 90 -0.86 5.50 -3.38
CA VAL A 90 -1.19 6.89 -3.08
C VAL A 90 -0.04 7.48 -2.27
N ASN A 91 0.54 8.56 -2.78
CA ASN A 91 1.68 9.20 -2.13
C ASN A 91 1.31 9.76 -0.74
N PRO A 92 2.27 9.72 0.21
CA PRO A 92 2.04 10.33 1.51
C PRO A 92 1.94 11.85 1.41
N SER A 93 1.18 12.46 2.33
CA SER A 93 1.08 13.91 2.43
C SER A 93 2.33 14.53 3.05
N SER A 94 3.10 13.77 3.81
CA SER A 94 4.39 14.21 4.36
C SER A 94 5.41 14.36 3.24
N LYS A 95 6.04 15.53 3.13
CA LYS A 95 7.07 15.78 2.11
C LYS A 95 8.24 14.82 2.22
N ILE A 96 8.70 14.56 3.45
CA ILE A 96 9.84 13.67 3.67
C ILE A 96 9.49 12.24 3.27
N ALA A 97 8.32 11.75 3.68
CA ALA A 97 7.87 10.42 3.29
C ALA A 97 7.68 10.29 1.78
N TYR A 98 7.15 11.34 1.14
CA TYR A 98 6.99 11.40 -0.31
C TYR A 98 8.33 11.24 -1.03
N VAL A 99 9.36 11.98 -0.59
CA VAL A 99 10.69 11.90 -1.19
C VAL A 99 11.28 10.51 -1.00
N GLN A 100 11.09 9.90 0.15
CA GLN A 100 11.59 8.55 0.42
C GLN A 100 10.96 7.53 -0.53
N ILE A 101 9.66 7.61 -0.75
CA ILE A 101 8.96 6.69 -1.66
C ILE A 101 9.41 6.92 -3.10
N ARG A 102 9.50 8.18 -3.53
CA ARG A 102 9.97 8.50 -4.87
C ARG A 102 11.38 7.95 -5.12
N ASN A 103 12.29 8.18 -4.18
CA ASN A 103 13.66 7.68 -4.30
C ASN A 103 13.71 6.15 -4.32
N ALA A 104 12.90 5.50 -3.50
CA ALA A 104 12.83 4.05 -3.49
C ALA A 104 12.34 3.48 -4.83
N LEU A 105 11.35 4.12 -5.44
CA LEU A 105 10.81 3.68 -6.73
C LEU A 105 11.77 3.91 -7.88
N GLU A 106 12.67 4.88 -7.77
CA GLU A 106 13.71 5.10 -8.79
C GLU A 106 14.73 3.96 -8.85
N THR A 107 14.87 3.20 -7.75
CA THR A 107 15.82 2.08 -7.68
C THR A 107 15.23 0.75 -8.12
N VAL A 108 13.92 0.69 -8.37
CA VAL A 108 13.22 -0.52 -8.80
C VAL A 108 12.34 -0.17 -10.01
N ASP A 109 12.01 -1.18 -10.79
CA ASP A 109 11.15 -1.01 -11.96
C ASP A 109 9.70 -1.34 -11.54
N PHE A 110 9.05 -0.40 -10.88
CA PHE A 110 7.72 -0.59 -10.34
C PHE A 110 6.66 -0.55 -11.45
N PRO A 111 5.95 -1.65 -11.70
CA PRO A 111 4.97 -1.71 -12.78
C PRO A 111 3.60 -1.11 -12.46
N GLY A 112 3.36 -0.69 -11.21
CA GLY A 112 2.09 -0.11 -10.81
C GLY A 112 1.98 1.37 -11.15
N THR A 113 0.89 1.99 -10.69
CA THR A 113 0.62 3.42 -10.90
C THR A 113 0.68 4.17 -9.59
N ILE A 114 1.27 5.35 -9.59
CA ILE A 114 1.39 6.21 -8.41
C ILE A 114 0.51 7.43 -8.60
N VAL A 115 -0.30 7.74 -7.61
CA VAL A 115 -1.16 8.92 -7.61
C VAL A 115 -0.88 9.76 -6.38
N ASP A 116 -1.14 11.07 -6.46
CA ASP A 116 -0.86 11.99 -5.37
C ASP A 116 -1.99 12.10 -4.36
N HIS A 117 -3.19 11.71 -4.74
CA HIS A 117 -4.34 11.80 -3.86
C HIS A 117 -5.34 10.69 -4.19
N VAL A 118 -6.00 10.19 -3.15
CA VAL A 118 -6.97 9.11 -3.28
C VAL A 118 -8.12 9.46 -4.23
N SER A 119 -8.47 10.75 -4.37
CA SER A 119 -9.52 11.19 -5.29
C SER A 119 -9.20 10.90 -6.75
N GLN A 120 -7.92 10.75 -7.09
CA GLN A 120 -7.51 10.42 -8.46
C GLN A 120 -7.91 8.99 -8.86
N LEU A 121 -8.18 8.14 -7.89
CA LEU A 121 -8.62 6.78 -8.14
C LEU A 121 -10.04 6.71 -8.68
N ALA A 122 -10.86 7.71 -8.40
CA ALA A 122 -12.28 7.72 -8.79
C ALA A 122 -12.51 7.96 -10.28
N ILE A 123 -11.49 8.44 -10.99
CA ILE A 123 -11.63 8.78 -12.42
C ILE A 123 -11.10 7.70 -13.34
N ARG A 124 -10.70 6.58 -12.80
CA ARG A 124 -10.24 5.42 -13.59
C ARG A 124 -11.37 4.81 -14.43
#